data_6e9d06473c176d50d2d303dd2f5710a2
#
_entry.id   6e9d06473c176d50d2d303dd2f5710a2
#
_cell.length_a   1.000
_cell.length_b   1.000
_cell.length_c   1.000
_cell.angle_alpha   90.00
_cell.angle_beta   90.00
_cell.angle_gamma   90.00
#
_symmetry.space_group_name_H-M   'P 1'
#
loop_
_entity.id
_entity.type
_entity.pdbx_description
1 polymer ?
#
loop_
_entity_poly.entity_id
_entity_poly.type
_entity_poly.pdbx_seq_one_letter_code
_entity_poly.pdbx_strand_id
1 'polypeptide(L)'
;VKTALNEPMTPARYLVTQETSMNLAVENVWFTAAIWMTLAAFASAIAIRVKLASALVEIVIGVLAGNLIALHTNSWIDFIAGFGSIMLTFLAGAEIDPKVLRAQARPAAALGFVSFIAPFLGAMIFARYGLHWTVDASKIAGIAMSTTSVAVVYAVMLETGLAGKNFGQLILAACFITDLGTVVALGLLFATFNGWLLLLVAAIPFSMWAVPRTLPWLFEKLGNRVSEPELRFLFAVILILSAIATFARSEGVLPAYFLGLACAGFLFSSRDISRRLRSTTMSLLTPFYFLKAGTLVSFSAVATGLGGIAAFFAVKVTAKILGVWPVARAFRFSARDANYLTLMMATGLTFGTISSLYGLTHHYIDQAQYSTLVTVVILTAIVPTLIAQAFFHPHHYLEEGEEAVLEQTHAP
;
A
#
# COMPACT_ATOMS: atom_id res chain seq x y z
N VAL A 1 28.20 35.03 44.95
CA VAL A 1 27.63 34.33 43.79
C VAL A 1 28.42 33.04 43.49
N LYS A 2 28.76 32.21 44.51
CA LYS A 2 29.52 30.93 44.31
C LYS A 2 29.07 29.82 45.30
N THR A 3 27.79 29.71 45.62
CA THR A 3 27.32 28.69 46.61
C THR A 3 26.05 27.96 46.19
N ALA A 4 25.74 27.86 44.89
CA ALA A 4 24.51 27.19 44.42
C ALA A 4 24.75 25.95 43.54
N LEU A 5 25.94 25.33 43.55
CA LEU A 5 26.31 24.25 42.63
C LEU A 5 26.52 22.87 43.27
N ASN A 6 26.20 22.65 44.55
CA ASN A 6 26.45 21.36 45.22
C ASN A 6 25.30 20.87 46.12
N GLU A 7 24.06 21.09 45.75
CA GLU A 7 22.97 20.33 46.39
C GLU A 7 22.78 19.00 45.64
N PRO A 8 22.77 17.84 46.37
CA PRO A 8 22.49 16.56 45.74
C PRO A 8 21.05 16.58 45.16
N MET A 9 20.92 16.27 43.88
CA MET A 9 19.63 16.22 43.19
C MET A 9 18.73 15.19 43.89
N THR A 10 17.61 15.63 44.41
CA THR A 10 16.58 14.71 44.93
C THR A 10 16.02 13.84 43.81
N PRO A 11 15.59 12.59 44.13
CA PRO A 11 14.99 11.68 43.10
C PRO A 11 13.87 12.33 42.30
N ALA A 12 13.06 13.19 42.91
CA ALA A 12 12.02 13.95 42.21
C ALA A 12 12.57 14.97 41.20
N ARG A 13 13.70 15.66 41.54
CA ARG A 13 14.37 16.56 40.57
C ARG A 13 15.04 15.80 39.44
N TYR A 14 15.55 14.59 39.72
CA TYR A 14 16.12 13.73 38.68
C TYR A 14 15.03 13.27 37.67
N LEU A 15 13.84 12.87 38.14
CA LEU A 15 12.72 12.52 37.31
C LEU A 15 12.19 13.70 36.49
N VAL A 16 12.05 14.89 37.07
CA VAL A 16 11.61 16.10 36.36
C VAL A 16 12.66 16.56 35.34
N THR A 17 13.95 16.45 35.59
CA THR A 17 14.98 16.76 34.58
C THR A 17 15.05 15.72 33.49
N GLN A 18 14.77 14.45 33.78
CA GLN A 18 14.71 13.37 32.78
C GLN A 18 13.45 13.49 31.89
N GLU A 19 12.30 13.82 32.48
CA GLU A 19 11.08 14.13 31.69
C GLU A 19 11.27 15.39 30.83
N THR A 20 11.89 16.45 31.37
CA THR A 20 12.12 17.67 30.60
C THR A 20 13.15 17.47 29.51
N SER A 21 14.20 16.69 29.71
CA SER A 21 15.20 16.38 28.68
C SER A 21 14.62 15.41 27.60
N MET A 22 13.76 14.49 27.99
CA MET A 22 13.09 13.58 27.08
C MET A 22 12.05 14.32 26.24
N ASN A 23 11.30 15.26 26.82
CA ASN A 23 10.36 16.11 26.09
C ASN A 23 11.09 17.05 25.11
N LEU A 24 12.21 17.66 25.50
CA LEU A 24 13.05 18.48 24.62
C LEU A 24 13.64 17.66 23.45
N ALA A 25 14.00 16.41 23.67
CA ALA A 25 14.48 15.53 22.60
C ALA A 25 13.37 15.13 21.64
N VAL A 26 12.14 14.90 22.14
CA VAL A 26 10.96 14.58 21.30
C VAL A 26 10.50 15.81 20.50
N GLU A 27 10.65 17.02 21.02
CA GLU A 27 10.37 18.27 20.30
C GLU A 27 11.42 18.61 19.23
N ASN A 28 12.61 18.01 19.29
CA ASN A 28 13.65 18.24 18.28
C ASN A 28 13.34 17.50 17.00
N VAL A 29 12.95 18.24 15.96
CA VAL A 29 12.61 17.71 14.63
C VAL A 29 13.73 16.85 14.04
N TRP A 30 15.00 17.26 14.19
CA TRP A 30 16.15 16.52 13.67
C TRP A 30 16.36 15.19 14.39
N PHE A 31 16.18 15.15 15.69
CA PHE A 31 16.28 13.92 16.48
C PHE A 31 15.17 12.94 16.11
N THR A 32 13.94 13.43 15.99
CA THR A 32 12.80 12.62 15.55
C THR A 32 13.01 12.07 14.14
N ALA A 33 13.46 12.93 13.21
CA ALA A 33 13.76 12.50 11.84
C ALA A 33 14.87 11.43 11.80
N ALA A 34 15.92 11.59 12.62
CA ALA A 34 17.01 10.62 12.71
C ALA A 34 16.51 9.25 13.22
N ILE A 35 15.67 9.21 14.24
CA ILE A 35 15.07 7.97 14.74
C ILE A 35 14.26 7.29 13.63
N TRP A 36 13.33 8.00 12.98
CA TRP A 36 12.47 7.45 11.95
C TRP A 36 13.27 6.90 10.77
N MET A 37 14.26 7.65 10.28
CA MET A 37 15.12 7.18 9.17
C MET A 37 16.04 6.02 9.59
N THR A 38 16.51 5.99 10.83
CA THR A 38 17.29 4.85 11.35
C THR A 38 16.44 3.58 11.42
N LEU A 39 15.20 3.69 11.91
CA LEU A 39 14.27 2.56 11.92
C LEU A 39 13.94 2.09 10.50
N ALA A 40 13.76 3.01 9.54
CA ALA A 40 13.54 2.68 8.13
C ALA A 40 14.74 1.93 7.52
N ALA A 41 15.95 2.42 7.76
CA ALA A 41 17.18 1.76 7.29
C ALA A 41 17.35 0.37 7.91
N PHE A 42 17.07 0.23 9.20
CA PHE A 42 17.10 -1.05 9.90
C PHE A 42 16.03 -2.02 9.37
N ALA A 43 14.81 -1.53 9.11
CA ALA A 43 13.74 -2.30 8.48
C ALA A 43 14.15 -2.84 7.12
N SER A 44 14.73 -2.00 6.27
CA SER A 44 15.22 -2.40 4.95
C SER A 44 16.31 -3.47 5.02
N ALA A 45 17.26 -3.33 5.97
CA ALA A 45 18.31 -4.33 6.17
C ALA A 45 17.75 -5.69 6.61
N ILE A 46 16.74 -5.70 7.49
CA ILE A 46 16.04 -6.92 7.90
C ILE A 46 15.26 -7.50 6.72
N ALA A 47 14.49 -6.69 5.99
CA ALA A 47 13.67 -7.11 4.86
C ALA A 47 14.50 -7.89 3.81
N ILE A 48 15.68 -7.38 3.47
CA ILE A 48 16.62 -8.03 2.55
C ILE A 48 17.05 -9.40 3.09
N ARG A 49 17.36 -9.50 4.40
CA ARG A 49 17.82 -10.76 5.00
C ARG A 49 16.74 -11.82 5.09
N VAL A 50 15.50 -11.42 5.42
CA VAL A 50 14.38 -12.36 5.58
C VAL A 50 13.59 -12.55 4.28
N LYS A 51 13.99 -11.89 3.19
CA LYS A 51 13.33 -11.93 1.87
C LYS A 51 11.84 -11.58 1.93
N LEU A 52 11.51 -10.56 2.69
CA LEU A 52 10.15 -10.00 2.79
C LEU A 52 10.09 -8.60 2.18
N ALA A 53 8.90 -8.16 1.78
CA ALA A 53 8.69 -6.80 1.31
C ALA A 53 9.06 -5.78 2.41
N SER A 54 9.85 -4.74 2.07
CA SER A 54 10.30 -3.72 3.02
C SER A 54 9.12 -3.06 3.75
N ALA A 55 8.02 -2.78 3.04
CA ALA A 55 6.80 -2.23 3.61
C ALA A 55 6.26 -3.05 4.78
N LEU A 56 6.29 -4.38 4.67
CA LEU A 56 5.84 -5.27 5.74
C LEU A 56 6.72 -5.15 6.98
N VAL A 57 8.05 -5.16 6.79
CA VAL A 57 9.01 -5.06 7.89
C VAL A 57 8.95 -3.67 8.53
N GLU A 58 8.78 -2.61 7.75
CA GLU A 58 8.57 -1.24 8.23
C GLU A 58 7.33 -1.15 9.13
N ILE A 59 6.19 -1.75 8.74
CA ILE A 59 5.00 -1.80 9.60
C ILE A 59 5.30 -2.54 10.91
N VAL A 60 5.94 -3.72 10.84
CA VAL A 60 6.27 -4.51 12.05
C VAL A 60 7.20 -3.74 12.97
N ILE A 61 8.23 -3.09 12.45
CA ILE A 61 9.14 -2.24 13.24
C ILE A 61 8.38 -1.04 13.81
N GLY A 62 7.46 -0.44 13.05
CA GLY A 62 6.57 0.60 13.54
C GLY A 62 5.73 0.12 14.73
N VAL A 63 5.14 -1.09 14.65
CA VAL A 63 4.40 -1.70 15.77
C VAL A 63 5.29 -1.84 17.01
N LEU A 64 6.51 -2.34 16.83
CA LEU A 64 7.45 -2.47 17.96
C LEU A 64 7.83 -1.10 18.53
N ALA A 65 8.16 -0.14 17.68
CA ALA A 65 8.56 1.20 18.11
C ALA A 65 7.41 1.94 18.82
N GLY A 66 6.18 1.86 18.31
CA GLY A 66 5.00 2.46 18.94
C GLY A 66 4.70 1.90 20.33
N ASN A 67 4.85 0.59 20.52
CA ASN A 67 4.50 -0.06 21.79
C ASN A 67 5.67 -0.14 22.79
N LEU A 68 6.94 -0.22 22.34
CA LEU A 68 8.08 -0.41 23.24
C LEU A 68 8.76 0.92 23.64
N ILE A 69 8.85 1.87 22.71
CA ILE A 69 9.53 3.15 22.94
C ILE A 69 8.58 4.35 22.82
N ALA A 70 7.25 4.10 22.75
CA ALA A 70 6.22 5.13 22.65
C ALA A 70 6.52 6.15 21.52
N LEU A 71 6.95 5.65 20.35
CA LEU A 71 7.24 6.50 19.21
C LEU A 71 5.95 7.14 18.69
N HIS A 72 5.85 8.46 18.83
CA HIS A 72 4.68 9.24 18.45
C HIS A 72 4.91 9.98 17.14
N THR A 73 3.82 10.25 16.43
CA THR A 73 3.83 11.10 15.24
C THR A 73 3.63 12.56 15.61
N ASN A 74 4.00 13.43 14.69
CA ASN A 74 3.75 14.87 14.75
C ASN A 74 3.34 15.38 13.35
N SER A 75 2.95 16.64 13.23
CA SER A 75 2.37 17.21 12.02
C SER A 75 3.26 17.05 10.78
N TRP A 76 4.59 17.14 10.89
CA TRP A 76 5.46 16.99 9.73
C TRP A 76 5.63 15.52 9.32
N ILE A 77 5.66 14.58 10.28
CA ILE A 77 5.63 13.13 10.00
C ILE A 77 4.32 12.76 9.34
N ASP A 78 3.21 13.31 9.85
CA ASP A 78 1.88 13.09 9.28
C ASP A 78 1.79 13.55 7.83
N PHE A 79 2.40 14.72 7.52
CA PHE A 79 2.47 15.23 6.15
C PHE A 79 3.32 14.33 5.25
N ILE A 80 4.55 13.96 5.66
CA ILE A 80 5.44 13.11 4.85
C ILE A 80 4.82 11.72 4.65
N ALA A 81 4.26 11.13 5.69
CA ALA A 81 3.58 9.84 5.60
C ALA A 81 2.35 9.91 4.67
N GLY A 82 1.53 10.95 4.79
CA GLY A 82 0.40 11.18 3.89
C GLY A 82 0.84 11.35 2.44
N PHE A 83 1.87 12.16 2.20
CA PHE A 83 2.45 12.31 0.85
C PHE A 83 3.04 10.99 0.35
N GLY A 84 3.66 10.19 1.23
CA GLY A 84 4.14 8.85 0.91
C GLY A 84 3.04 7.91 0.43
N SER A 85 1.89 7.90 1.09
CA SER A 85 0.72 7.10 0.68
C SER A 85 0.17 7.53 -0.69
N ILE A 86 0.08 8.83 -0.92
CA ILE A 86 -0.38 9.41 -2.20
C ILE A 86 0.59 9.06 -3.33
N MET A 87 1.90 9.21 -3.11
CA MET A 87 2.93 8.87 -4.09
C MET A 87 2.99 7.37 -4.38
N LEU A 88 2.83 6.54 -3.35
CA LEU A 88 2.75 5.09 -3.51
C LEU A 88 1.55 4.68 -4.37
N THR A 89 0.41 5.36 -4.17
CA THR A 89 -0.81 5.15 -4.95
C THR A 89 -0.64 5.61 -6.40
N PHE A 90 0.03 6.75 -6.62
CA PHE A 90 0.40 7.21 -7.96
C PHE A 90 1.28 6.17 -8.68
N LEU A 91 2.32 5.67 -8.01
CA LEU A 91 3.19 4.64 -8.57
C LEU A 91 2.41 3.35 -8.89
N ALA A 92 1.50 2.92 -8.01
CA ALA A 92 0.66 1.74 -8.27
C ALA A 92 -0.16 1.89 -9.56
N GLY A 93 -0.73 3.09 -9.82
CA GLY A 93 -1.38 3.39 -11.09
C GLY A 93 -0.42 3.43 -12.28
N ALA A 94 0.78 3.95 -12.08
CA ALA A 94 1.79 4.16 -13.13
C ALA A 94 2.53 2.87 -13.55
N GLU A 95 2.53 1.83 -12.73
CA GLU A 95 3.20 0.55 -13.00
C GLU A 95 2.41 -0.38 -13.93
N ILE A 96 1.19 -0.03 -14.29
CA ILE A 96 0.35 -0.82 -15.19
C ILE A 96 0.94 -0.81 -16.60
N ASP A 97 1.31 -1.99 -17.13
CA ASP A 97 1.60 -2.11 -18.57
C ASP A 97 0.26 -2.09 -19.36
N PRO A 98 0.00 -1.03 -20.15
CA PRO A 98 -1.24 -0.93 -20.92
C PRO A 98 -1.43 -2.05 -21.95
N LYS A 99 -0.33 -2.64 -22.44
CA LYS A 99 -0.38 -3.74 -23.44
C LYS A 99 -0.86 -5.03 -22.78
N VAL A 100 -0.30 -5.34 -21.60
CA VAL A 100 -0.69 -6.53 -20.82
C VAL A 100 -2.14 -6.42 -20.36
N LEU A 101 -2.52 -5.24 -19.84
CA LEU A 101 -3.90 -5.01 -19.42
C LEU A 101 -4.89 -5.21 -20.58
N ARG A 102 -4.55 -4.77 -21.81
CA ARG A 102 -5.40 -4.97 -22.99
C ARG A 102 -5.45 -6.43 -23.43
N ALA A 103 -4.31 -7.12 -23.45
CA ALA A 103 -4.21 -8.50 -23.88
C ALA A 103 -4.97 -9.47 -22.95
N GLN A 104 -4.93 -9.23 -21.64
CA GLN A 104 -5.53 -10.06 -20.60
C GLN A 104 -6.79 -9.43 -19.98
N ALA A 105 -7.40 -8.44 -20.64
CA ALA A 105 -8.44 -7.60 -20.04
C ALA A 105 -9.63 -8.37 -19.47
N ARG A 106 -10.15 -9.38 -20.21
CA ARG A 106 -11.33 -10.15 -19.75
C ARG A 106 -11.03 -10.98 -18.49
N PRO A 107 -10.03 -11.88 -18.49
CA PRO A 107 -9.73 -12.66 -17.29
C PRO A 107 -9.25 -11.78 -16.14
N ALA A 108 -8.41 -10.74 -16.39
CA ALA A 108 -7.97 -9.82 -15.36
C ALA A 108 -9.13 -9.05 -14.73
N ALA A 109 -10.08 -8.55 -15.54
CA ALA A 109 -11.25 -7.84 -15.05
C ALA A 109 -12.16 -8.74 -14.22
N ALA A 110 -12.45 -9.95 -14.69
CA ALA A 110 -13.28 -10.90 -13.95
C ALA A 110 -12.65 -11.31 -12.62
N LEU A 111 -11.36 -11.70 -12.64
CA LEU A 111 -10.62 -12.11 -11.45
C LEU A 111 -10.46 -10.94 -10.46
N GLY A 112 -10.07 -9.75 -10.94
CA GLY A 112 -9.88 -8.57 -10.11
C GLY A 112 -11.19 -8.07 -9.49
N PHE A 113 -12.28 -8.02 -10.27
CA PHE A 113 -13.59 -7.62 -9.77
C PHE A 113 -14.10 -8.55 -8.68
N VAL A 114 -14.07 -9.86 -8.91
CA VAL A 114 -14.53 -10.83 -7.91
C VAL A 114 -13.60 -10.87 -6.71
N SER A 115 -12.30 -10.71 -6.94
CA SER A 115 -11.30 -10.60 -5.89
C SER A 115 -11.50 -9.36 -5.00
N PHE A 116 -12.11 -8.30 -5.53
CA PHE A 116 -12.52 -7.13 -4.77
C PHE A 116 -13.87 -7.36 -4.07
N ILE A 117 -14.92 -7.68 -4.83
CA ILE A 117 -16.30 -7.64 -4.32
C ILE A 117 -16.60 -8.73 -3.27
N ALA A 118 -16.06 -9.94 -3.45
CA ALA A 118 -16.37 -11.05 -2.55
C ALA A 118 -15.85 -10.78 -1.12
N PRO A 119 -14.57 -10.44 -0.87
CA PRO A 119 -14.11 -10.12 0.48
C PRO A 119 -14.61 -8.76 0.97
N PHE A 120 -14.91 -7.79 0.08
CA PHE A 120 -15.55 -6.54 0.46
C PHE A 120 -16.89 -6.80 1.15
N LEU A 121 -17.77 -7.53 0.49
CA LEU A 121 -19.09 -7.86 1.05
C LEU A 121 -18.96 -8.80 2.26
N GLY A 122 -18.11 -9.83 2.16
CA GLY A 122 -17.90 -10.78 3.25
C GLY A 122 -17.43 -10.10 4.54
N ALA A 123 -16.42 -9.25 4.45
CA ALA A 123 -15.88 -8.54 5.62
C ALA A 123 -16.84 -7.46 6.13
N MET A 124 -17.53 -6.73 5.23
CA MET A 124 -18.53 -5.73 5.61
C MET A 124 -19.70 -6.36 6.35
N ILE A 125 -20.23 -7.49 5.85
CA ILE A 125 -21.33 -8.23 6.49
C ILE A 125 -20.86 -8.79 7.83
N PHE A 126 -19.68 -9.39 7.88
CA PHE A 126 -19.13 -9.92 9.13
C PHE A 126 -18.91 -8.83 10.18
N ALA A 127 -18.32 -7.69 9.80
CA ALA A 127 -18.14 -6.55 10.70
C ALA A 127 -19.48 -6.05 11.23
N ARG A 128 -20.48 -5.92 10.35
CA ARG A 128 -21.79 -5.35 10.70
C ARG A 128 -22.61 -6.27 11.59
N TYR A 129 -22.72 -7.54 11.23
CA TYR A 129 -23.64 -8.48 11.87
C TYR A 129 -22.95 -9.44 12.86
N GLY A 130 -21.68 -9.75 12.64
CA GLY A 130 -20.88 -10.61 13.53
C GLY A 130 -20.23 -9.84 14.68
N LEU A 131 -19.68 -8.66 14.39
CA LEU A 131 -18.99 -7.84 15.41
C LEU A 131 -19.77 -6.59 15.81
N HIS A 132 -20.95 -6.36 15.24
CA HIS A 132 -21.85 -5.22 15.54
C HIS A 132 -21.17 -3.84 15.36
N TRP A 133 -20.23 -3.74 14.41
CA TRP A 133 -19.59 -2.46 14.08
C TRP A 133 -20.58 -1.48 13.45
N THR A 134 -20.27 -0.20 13.52
CA THR A 134 -21.06 0.84 12.81
C THR A 134 -21.05 0.59 11.31
N VAL A 135 -22.00 1.19 10.58
CA VAL A 135 -22.07 1.04 9.12
C VAL A 135 -20.78 1.51 8.46
N ASP A 136 -20.24 2.65 8.87
CA ASP A 136 -19.03 3.21 8.27
C ASP A 136 -17.78 2.41 8.65
N ALA A 137 -17.67 1.94 9.89
CA ALA A 137 -16.61 1.00 10.28
C ALA A 137 -16.69 -0.29 9.47
N SER A 138 -17.88 -0.80 9.20
CA SER A 138 -18.07 -2.01 8.38
C SER A 138 -17.69 -1.80 6.92
N LYS A 139 -17.97 -0.61 6.35
CA LYS A 139 -17.49 -0.23 5.00
C LYS A 139 -15.98 -0.19 4.96
N ILE A 140 -15.32 0.42 5.96
CA ILE A 140 -13.85 0.45 6.08
C ILE A 140 -13.29 -0.96 6.16
N ALA A 141 -13.88 -1.84 6.99
CA ALA A 141 -13.46 -3.24 7.08
C ALA A 141 -13.59 -3.96 5.73
N GLY A 142 -14.71 -3.75 5.03
CA GLY A 142 -14.92 -4.28 3.68
C GLY A 142 -13.83 -3.85 2.71
N ILE A 143 -13.54 -2.54 2.64
CA ILE A 143 -12.51 -1.98 1.77
C ILE A 143 -11.12 -2.53 2.15
N ALA A 144 -10.76 -2.49 3.43
CA ALA A 144 -9.45 -2.95 3.88
C ALA A 144 -9.21 -4.44 3.61
N MET A 145 -10.26 -5.26 3.72
CA MET A 145 -10.16 -6.71 3.49
C MET A 145 -10.27 -7.10 2.00
N SER A 146 -10.82 -6.26 1.14
CA SER A 146 -10.94 -6.54 -0.30
C SER A 146 -9.60 -6.52 -1.03
N THR A 147 -8.61 -5.84 -0.47
CA THR A 147 -7.34 -5.50 -1.13
C THR A 147 -6.50 -6.70 -1.52
N THR A 148 -5.70 -6.50 -2.57
CA THR A 148 -4.58 -7.37 -2.95
C THR A 148 -3.31 -6.50 -3.03
N SER A 149 -2.17 -6.98 -2.59
CA SER A 149 -0.94 -6.18 -2.63
C SER A 149 -0.16 -6.43 -3.90
N VAL A 150 -0.20 -5.50 -4.85
CA VAL A 150 0.66 -5.55 -6.06
C VAL A 150 2.13 -5.66 -5.67
N ALA A 151 2.59 -4.91 -4.67
CA ALA A 151 4.00 -4.91 -4.27
C ALA A 151 4.49 -6.28 -3.79
N VAL A 152 3.70 -6.97 -2.94
CA VAL A 152 4.02 -8.32 -2.47
C VAL A 152 3.95 -9.33 -3.61
N VAL A 153 2.88 -9.27 -4.42
CA VAL A 153 2.69 -10.17 -5.56
C VAL A 153 3.82 -10.00 -6.57
N TYR A 154 4.18 -8.76 -6.90
CA TYR A 154 5.26 -8.48 -7.85
C TYR A 154 6.63 -8.97 -7.35
N ALA A 155 6.96 -8.77 -6.08
CA ALA A 155 8.18 -9.31 -5.48
C ALA A 155 8.24 -10.84 -5.62
N VAL A 156 7.16 -11.53 -5.30
CA VAL A 156 7.06 -12.99 -5.47
C VAL A 156 7.18 -13.40 -6.94
N MET A 157 6.52 -12.69 -7.86
CA MET A 157 6.62 -12.98 -9.30
C MET A 157 8.07 -12.80 -9.81
N LEU A 158 8.81 -11.81 -9.31
CA LEU A 158 10.23 -11.62 -9.64
C LEU A 158 11.11 -12.76 -9.09
N GLU A 159 10.95 -13.10 -7.81
CA GLU A 159 11.72 -14.15 -7.16
C GLU A 159 11.49 -15.53 -7.79
N THR A 160 10.27 -15.79 -8.24
CA THR A 160 9.87 -17.05 -8.87
C THR A 160 10.05 -17.10 -10.38
N GLY A 161 10.53 -16.01 -11.02
CA GLY A 161 10.69 -15.93 -12.47
C GLY A 161 9.40 -15.80 -13.27
N LEU A 162 8.26 -15.64 -12.61
CA LEU A 162 6.93 -15.54 -13.25
C LEU A 162 6.60 -14.13 -13.75
N ALA A 163 7.34 -13.09 -13.35
CA ALA A 163 7.03 -11.69 -13.68
C ALA A 163 6.94 -11.41 -15.19
N GLY A 164 7.77 -12.09 -16.00
CA GLY A 164 7.75 -11.99 -17.47
C GLY A 164 6.80 -12.96 -18.17
N LYS A 165 6.12 -13.84 -17.44
CA LYS A 165 5.23 -14.86 -18.03
C LYS A 165 3.78 -14.39 -18.06
N ASN A 166 3.01 -14.84 -19.05
CA ASN A 166 1.59 -14.47 -19.22
C ASN A 166 0.75 -14.71 -17.96
N PHE A 167 1.02 -15.77 -17.22
CA PHE A 167 0.33 -16.10 -15.98
C PHE A 167 0.63 -15.08 -14.85
N GLY A 168 1.90 -14.75 -14.62
CA GLY A 168 2.28 -13.75 -13.63
C GLY A 168 1.75 -12.36 -13.99
N GLN A 169 1.81 -11.99 -15.27
CA GLN A 169 1.25 -10.73 -15.77
C GLN A 169 -0.27 -10.64 -15.60
N LEU A 170 -1.00 -11.76 -15.79
CA LEU A 170 -2.43 -11.82 -15.52
C LEU A 170 -2.73 -11.57 -14.03
N ILE A 171 -1.98 -12.20 -13.12
CA ILE A 171 -2.16 -11.98 -11.68
C ILE A 171 -1.93 -10.51 -11.34
N LEU A 172 -0.86 -9.90 -11.85
CA LEU A 172 -0.57 -8.49 -11.63
C LEU A 172 -1.68 -7.58 -12.19
N ALA A 173 -2.17 -7.85 -13.40
CA ALA A 173 -3.29 -7.11 -13.98
C ALA A 173 -4.58 -7.24 -13.14
N ALA A 174 -4.88 -8.41 -12.59
CA ALA A 174 -6.00 -8.61 -11.68
C ALA A 174 -5.81 -7.86 -10.35
N CYS A 175 -4.58 -7.80 -9.82
CA CYS A 175 -4.26 -6.99 -8.64
C CYS A 175 -4.55 -5.50 -8.87
N PHE A 176 -4.16 -4.95 -10.02
CA PHE A 176 -4.45 -3.56 -10.38
C PHE A 176 -5.95 -3.26 -10.41
N ILE A 177 -6.77 -4.18 -10.94
CA ILE A 177 -8.22 -4.01 -10.95
C ILE A 177 -8.80 -4.07 -9.53
N THR A 178 -8.27 -4.92 -8.67
CA THR A 178 -8.64 -4.95 -7.25
C THR A 178 -8.29 -3.63 -6.56
N ASP A 179 -7.10 -3.08 -6.82
CA ASP A 179 -6.65 -1.80 -6.26
C ASP A 179 -7.53 -0.64 -6.75
N LEU A 180 -7.87 -0.62 -8.05
CA LEU A 180 -8.82 0.33 -8.61
C LEU A 180 -10.17 0.25 -7.90
N GLY A 181 -10.70 -0.96 -7.69
CA GLY A 181 -11.93 -1.19 -6.93
C GLY A 181 -11.86 -0.61 -5.51
N THR A 182 -10.74 -0.83 -4.83
CA THR A 182 -10.50 -0.33 -3.47
C THR A 182 -10.49 1.21 -3.42
N VAL A 183 -9.73 1.84 -4.32
CA VAL A 183 -9.59 3.30 -4.38
C VAL A 183 -10.91 3.97 -4.75
N VAL A 184 -11.63 3.40 -5.73
CA VAL A 184 -12.96 3.88 -6.12
C VAL A 184 -13.98 3.73 -4.99
N ALA A 185 -13.98 2.58 -4.31
CA ALA A 185 -14.88 2.36 -3.17
C ALA A 185 -14.60 3.34 -2.03
N LEU A 186 -13.32 3.57 -1.70
CA LEU A 186 -12.94 4.56 -0.68
C LEU A 186 -13.43 5.96 -1.04
N GLY A 187 -13.19 6.38 -2.30
CA GLY A 187 -13.60 7.68 -2.79
C GLY A 187 -15.12 7.88 -2.87
N LEU A 188 -15.89 6.84 -3.28
CA LEU A 188 -17.33 6.95 -3.46
C LEU A 188 -18.12 6.78 -2.15
N LEU A 189 -17.73 5.85 -1.30
CA LEU A 189 -18.49 5.52 -0.09
C LEU A 189 -18.35 6.55 1.01
N PHE A 190 -17.30 7.36 0.97
CA PHE A 190 -17.00 8.40 1.95
C PHE A 190 -16.98 9.81 1.37
N ALA A 191 -17.36 9.99 0.09
CA ALA A 191 -17.47 11.31 -0.53
C ALA A 191 -18.56 12.15 0.15
N THR A 192 -18.25 13.41 0.42
CA THR A 192 -19.23 14.40 0.84
C THR A 192 -19.54 15.37 -0.32
N PHE A 193 -20.82 15.59 -0.62
CA PHE A 193 -21.22 16.50 -1.70
C PHE A 193 -20.98 17.95 -1.29
N ASN A 194 -19.99 18.58 -1.89
CA ASN A 194 -19.69 20.01 -1.77
C ASN A 194 -19.18 20.58 -3.11
N GLY A 195 -19.06 21.91 -3.24
CA GLY A 195 -18.59 22.53 -4.48
C GLY A 195 -17.19 22.14 -4.90
N TRP A 196 -16.30 21.81 -3.94
CA TRP A 196 -14.96 21.33 -4.21
C TRP A 196 -14.94 19.92 -4.81
N LEU A 197 -15.95 19.09 -4.51
CA LEU A 197 -16.09 17.77 -5.14
C LEU A 197 -16.33 17.91 -6.65
N LEU A 198 -17.11 18.89 -7.09
CA LEU A 198 -17.30 19.17 -8.52
C LEU A 198 -15.98 19.58 -9.18
N LEU A 199 -15.20 20.43 -8.50
CA LEU A 199 -13.86 20.79 -8.98
C LEU A 199 -12.93 19.56 -9.04
N LEU A 200 -12.96 18.68 -8.05
CA LEU A 200 -12.17 17.45 -8.05
C LEU A 200 -12.57 16.52 -9.20
N VAL A 201 -13.88 16.32 -9.41
CA VAL A 201 -14.43 15.51 -10.50
C VAL A 201 -14.03 16.05 -11.88
N ALA A 202 -13.89 17.37 -12.04
CA ALA A 202 -13.40 18.00 -13.25
C ALA A 202 -11.87 17.97 -13.35
N ALA A 203 -11.14 18.16 -12.23
CA ALA A 203 -9.68 18.20 -12.21
C ALA A 203 -9.03 16.84 -12.51
N ILE A 204 -9.65 15.72 -12.08
CA ILE A 204 -9.14 14.38 -12.38
C ILE A 204 -9.06 14.13 -13.89
N PRO A 205 -10.14 14.15 -14.68
CA PRO A 205 -10.05 13.91 -16.12
C PRO A 205 -9.23 14.98 -16.85
N PHE A 206 -9.26 16.24 -16.39
CA PHE A 206 -8.40 17.29 -16.94
C PHE A 206 -6.92 16.95 -16.73
N SER A 207 -6.49 16.54 -15.55
CA SER A 207 -5.11 16.14 -15.28
C SER A 207 -4.71 14.88 -16.04
N MET A 208 -5.60 13.90 -16.16
CA MET A 208 -5.40 12.68 -16.96
C MET A 208 -5.22 12.99 -18.45
N TRP A 209 -5.83 14.04 -18.94
CA TRP A 209 -5.66 14.51 -20.32
C TRP A 209 -4.43 15.38 -20.50
N ALA A 210 -4.20 16.35 -19.60
CA ALA A 210 -3.16 17.36 -19.73
C ALA A 210 -1.77 16.81 -19.41
N VAL A 211 -1.60 16.11 -18.31
CA VAL A 211 -0.28 15.70 -17.81
C VAL A 211 0.44 14.74 -18.75
N PRO A 212 -0.18 13.66 -19.29
CA PRO A 212 0.51 12.79 -20.24
C PRO A 212 0.93 13.48 -21.56
N ARG A 213 0.31 14.61 -21.88
CA ARG A 213 0.68 15.42 -23.06
C ARG A 213 1.79 16.42 -22.77
N THR A 214 1.79 17.01 -21.58
CA THR A 214 2.79 18.01 -21.19
C THR A 214 4.10 17.38 -20.73
N LEU A 215 4.03 16.21 -20.11
CA LEU A 215 5.20 15.53 -19.52
C LEU A 215 6.27 15.15 -20.56
N PRO A 216 5.95 14.57 -21.75
CA PRO A 216 6.94 14.30 -22.80
C PRO A 216 7.60 15.58 -23.31
N TRP A 217 6.82 16.65 -23.57
CA TRP A 217 7.34 17.93 -24.00
C TRP A 217 8.27 18.57 -22.96
N LEU A 218 7.90 18.47 -21.67
CA LEU A 218 8.73 18.98 -20.58
C LEU A 218 10.05 18.19 -20.50
N PHE A 219 9.98 16.87 -20.67
CA PHE A 219 11.15 16.00 -20.67
C PHE A 219 12.11 16.30 -21.84
N GLU A 220 11.59 16.51 -23.05
CA GLU A 220 12.40 16.86 -24.21
C GLU A 220 13.11 18.21 -24.05
N LYS A 221 12.41 19.23 -23.52
CA LYS A 221 12.97 20.58 -23.39
C LYS A 221 13.83 20.80 -22.15
N LEU A 222 13.45 20.23 -21.02
CA LEU A 222 14.04 20.53 -19.71
C LEU A 222 14.57 19.28 -18.97
N GLY A 223 14.32 18.09 -19.49
CA GLY A 223 14.70 16.84 -18.84
C GLY A 223 16.20 16.62 -18.74
N ASN A 224 16.58 15.58 -17.98
CA ASN A 224 17.98 15.21 -17.71
C ASN A 224 18.83 16.30 -17.05
N ARG A 225 18.20 17.21 -16.32
CA ARG A 225 18.88 18.23 -15.51
C ARG A 225 18.92 17.80 -14.05
N VAL A 226 19.94 18.22 -13.32
CA VAL A 226 20.08 17.96 -11.89
C VAL A 226 18.85 18.44 -11.08
N SER A 227 18.14 19.46 -11.58
CA SER A 227 16.95 20.03 -10.94
C SER A 227 15.69 19.17 -11.07
N GLU A 228 15.71 18.09 -11.90
CA GLU A 228 14.60 17.15 -12.10
C GLU A 228 13.24 17.84 -12.35
N PRO A 229 13.12 18.71 -13.36
CA PRO A 229 11.91 19.53 -13.56
C PRO A 229 10.66 18.68 -13.82
N GLU A 230 10.80 17.52 -14.45
CA GLU A 230 9.73 16.55 -14.70
C GLU A 230 9.16 15.94 -13.42
N LEU A 231 10.01 15.61 -12.44
CA LEU A 231 9.57 15.10 -11.15
C LEU A 231 8.90 16.20 -10.33
N ARG A 232 9.47 17.41 -10.34
CA ARG A 232 8.88 18.57 -9.67
C ARG A 232 7.49 18.89 -10.21
N PHE A 233 7.33 18.82 -11.54
CA PHE A 233 6.03 19.02 -12.17
C PHE A 233 5.00 17.96 -11.71
N LEU A 234 5.38 16.68 -11.72
CA LEU A 234 4.51 15.61 -11.24
C LEU A 234 4.13 15.80 -9.76
N PHE A 235 5.11 16.10 -8.91
CA PHE A 235 4.85 16.37 -7.48
C PHE A 235 3.91 17.57 -7.29
N ALA A 236 4.12 18.66 -8.06
CA ALA A 236 3.26 19.82 -8.00
C ALA A 236 1.81 19.48 -8.37
N VAL A 237 1.60 18.76 -9.48
CA VAL A 237 0.26 18.34 -9.90
C VAL A 237 -0.39 17.42 -8.87
N ILE A 238 0.34 16.45 -8.33
CA ILE A 238 -0.16 15.53 -7.29
C ILE A 238 -0.54 16.30 -6.03
N LEU A 239 0.28 17.24 -5.59
CA LEU A 239 -0.03 18.06 -4.40
C LEU A 239 -1.22 18.99 -4.64
N ILE A 240 -1.37 19.59 -5.83
CA ILE A 240 -2.54 20.39 -6.21
C ILE A 240 -3.81 19.53 -6.17
N LEU A 241 -3.79 18.35 -6.77
CA LEU A 241 -4.92 17.44 -6.76
C LEU A 241 -5.27 16.97 -5.34
N SER A 242 -4.26 16.72 -4.51
CA SER A 242 -4.44 16.34 -3.10
C SER A 242 -5.02 17.49 -2.28
N ALA A 243 -4.62 18.74 -2.53
CA ALA A 243 -5.21 19.91 -1.89
C ALA A 243 -6.69 20.08 -2.27
N ILE A 244 -7.03 19.94 -3.56
CA ILE A 244 -8.43 19.97 -4.02
C ILE A 244 -9.22 18.83 -3.37
N ALA A 245 -8.66 17.62 -3.28
CA ALA A 245 -9.30 16.48 -2.63
C ALA A 245 -9.57 16.76 -1.15
N THR A 246 -8.59 17.33 -0.42
CA THR A 246 -8.77 17.71 0.99
C THR A 246 -9.90 18.73 1.18
N PHE A 247 -9.99 19.77 0.34
CA PHE A 247 -11.11 20.71 0.36
C PHE A 247 -12.46 20.05 -0.01
N ALA A 248 -12.42 19.04 -0.87
CA ALA A 248 -13.58 18.22 -1.21
C ALA A 248 -13.97 17.24 -0.10
N ARG A 249 -13.24 17.19 1.01
CA ARG A 249 -13.37 16.18 2.08
C ARG A 249 -13.24 14.76 1.51
N SER A 250 -12.37 14.59 0.54
CA SER A 250 -12.02 13.33 -0.11
C SER A 250 -10.51 13.07 0.05
N GLU A 251 -10.07 11.86 -0.27
CA GLU A 251 -8.66 11.48 -0.17
C GLU A 251 -7.89 11.74 -1.46
N GLY A 252 -6.64 12.20 -1.30
CA GLY A 252 -5.71 12.41 -2.41
C GLY A 252 -5.27 11.14 -3.14
N VAL A 253 -5.53 9.96 -2.56
CA VAL A 253 -5.19 8.66 -3.17
C VAL A 253 -5.97 8.40 -4.46
N LEU A 254 -7.24 8.78 -4.54
CA LEU A 254 -8.07 8.59 -5.73
C LEU A 254 -7.52 9.36 -6.96
N PRO A 255 -7.35 10.68 -6.93
CA PRO A 255 -6.80 11.41 -8.06
C PRO A 255 -5.36 11.00 -8.38
N ALA A 256 -4.54 10.66 -7.39
CA ALA A 256 -3.18 10.18 -7.61
C ALA A 256 -3.14 8.87 -8.39
N TYR A 257 -4.01 7.91 -8.07
CA TYR A 257 -4.11 6.64 -8.81
C TYR A 257 -4.48 6.86 -10.28
N PHE A 258 -5.53 7.65 -10.54
CA PHE A 258 -5.96 7.95 -11.90
C PHE A 258 -4.90 8.71 -12.71
N LEU A 259 -4.20 9.65 -12.07
CA LEU A 259 -3.09 10.34 -12.71
C LEU A 259 -1.94 9.38 -13.04
N GLY A 260 -1.60 8.48 -12.11
CA GLY A 260 -0.60 7.42 -12.33
C GLY A 260 -0.98 6.55 -13.53
N LEU A 261 -2.22 6.06 -13.56
CA LEU A 261 -2.76 5.26 -14.67
C LEU A 261 -2.67 6.00 -16.01
N ALA A 262 -3.00 7.30 -16.04
CA ALA A 262 -2.91 8.10 -17.24
C ALA A 262 -1.46 8.29 -17.72
N CYS A 263 -0.50 8.39 -16.80
CA CYS A 263 0.93 8.54 -17.08
C CYS A 263 1.63 7.19 -17.35
N ALA A 264 0.98 6.04 -17.11
CA ALA A 264 1.59 4.72 -17.18
C ALA A 264 2.31 4.45 -18.51
N GLY A 265 1.71 4.80 -19.65
CA GLY A 265 2.30 4.61 -20.98
C GLY A 265 3.62 5.37 -21.17
N PHE A 266 3.71 6.61 -20.70
CA PHE A 266 4.94 7.43 -20.76
C PHE A 266 5.99 6.91 -19.77
N LEU A 267 5.62 6.66 -18.53
CA LEU A 267 6.53 6.20 -17.48
C LEU A 267 7.08 4.80 -17.77
N PHE A 268 6.28 3.94 -18.41
CA PHE A 268 6.74 2.63 -18.85
C PHE A 268 7.81 2.71 -19.94
N SER A 269 7.68 3.66 -20.87
CA SER A 269 8.67 3.89 -21.92
C SER A 269 9.90 4.68 -21.42
N SER A 270 9.73 5.50 -20.38
CA SER A 270 10.78 6.37 -19.80
C SER A 270 11.32 5.79 -18.49
N ARG A 271 12.08 4.69 -18.60
CA ARG A 271 12.57 3.91 -17.44
C ARG A 271 13.37 4.74 -16.43
N ASP A 272 14.09 5.75 -16.88
CA ASP A 272 14.90 6.59 -16.00
C ASP A 272 14.04 7.46 -15.08
N ILE A 273 13.00 8.10 -15.61
CA ILE A 273 12.06 8.91 -14.81
C ILE A 273 11.33 8.00 -13.83
N SER A 274 10.82 6.87 -14.30
CA SER A 274 10.13 5.90 -13.45
C SER A 274 11.03 5.41 -12.30
N ARG A 275 12.30 5.10 -12.58
CA ARG A 275 13.28 4.68 -11.58
C ARG A 275 13.56 5.78 -10.55
N ARG A 276 13.79 7.04 -10.98
CA ARG A 276 14.05 8.17 -10.07
C ARG A 276 12.84 8.46 -9.18
N LEU A 277 11.66 8.49 -9.79
CA LEU A 277 10.40 8.69 -9.07
C LEU A 277 10.18 7.60 -8.01
N ARG A 278 10.35 6.34 -8.39
CA ARG A 278 10.27 5.20 -7.47
C ARG A 278 11.33 5.29 -6.37
N SER A 279 12.59 5.58 -6.73
CA SER A 279 13.68 5.69 -5.76
C SER A 279 13.40 6.78 -4.74
N THR A 280 13.00 7.98 -5.16
CA THR A 280 12.66 9.09 -4.24
C THR A 280 11.49 8.72 -3.33
N THR A 281 10.45 8.12 -3.88
CA THR A 281 9.27 7.70 -3.10
C THR A 281 9.63 6.62 -2.10
N MET A 282 10.30 5.55 -2.53
CA MET A 282 10.58 4.39 -1.68
C MET A 282 11.68 4.64 -0.64
N SER A 283 12.65 5.52 -0.94
CA SER A 283 13.74 5.80 0.00
C SER A 283 13.39 6.81 1.09
N LEU A 284 12.46 7.74 0.82
CA LEU A 284 12.18 8.83 1.74
C LEU A 284 10.73 8.84 2.24
N LEU A 285 9.75 8.66 1.36
CA LEU A 285 8.36 8.92 1.71
C LEU A 285 7.66 7.69 2.28
N THR A 286 7.78 6.53 1.61
CA THR A 286 7.06 5.32 2.01
C THR A 286 7.46 4.75 3.37
N PRO A 287 8.73 4.83 3.82
CA PRO A 287 9.09 4.35 5.14
C PRO A 287 8.35 5.10 6.26
N PHE A 288 8.20 6.42 6.15
CA PHE A 288 7.42 7.19 7.12
C PHE A 288 5.95 6.75 7.14
N TYR A 289 5.39 6.45 5.98
CA TYR A 289 4.02 5.98 5.89
C TYR A 289 3.83 4.62 6.58
N PHE A 290 4.66 3.63 6.26
CA PHE A 290 4.52 2.28 6.80
C PHE A 290 4.91 2.20 8.29
N LEU A 291 5.97 2.87 8.70
CA LEU A 291 6.32 2.98 10.12
C LEU A 291 5.18 3.63 10.91
N LYS A 292 4.62 4.76 10.43
CA LYS A 292 3.47 5.42 11.05
C LYS A 292 2.28 4.47 11.19
N ALA A 293 1.93 3.77 10.12
CA ALA A 293 0.85 2.80 10.16
C ALA A 293 1.10 1.74 11.24
N GLY A 294 2.34 1.30 11.41
CA GLY A 294 2.73 0.38 12.47
C GLY A 294 2.60 0.98 13.87
N THR A 295 3.10 2.20 14.10
CA THR A 295 3.08 2.82 15.45
C THR A 295 1.67 2.97 16.02
N LEU A 296 0.65 3.00 15.16
CA LEU A 296 -0.74 3.07 15.55
C LEU A 296 -1.37 1.72 15.91
N VAL A 297 -0.67 0.61 15.75
CA VAL A 297 -1.15 -0.73 16.16
C VAL A 297 -0.84 -0.94 17.64
N SER A 298 -1.86 -1.23 18.44
CA SER A 298 -1.73 -1.46 19.89
C SER A 298 -1.57 -2.93 20.21
N PHE A 299 -0.54 -3.34 20.96
CA PHE A 299 -0.35 -4.72 21.44
C PHE A 299 -1.52 -5.19 22.30
N SER A 300 -2.04 -4.35 23.17
CA SER A 300 -3.18 -4.69 24.03
C SER A 300 -4.43 -4.94 23.20
N ALA A 301 -4.69 -4.11 22.20
CA ALA A 301 -5.82 -4.29 21.28
C ALA A 301 -5.69 -5.57 20.44
N VAL A 302 -4.48 -5.90 19.99
CA VAL A 302 -4.22 -7.17 19.28
C VAL A 302 -4.45 -8.36 20.20
N ALA A 303 -3.92 -8.33 21.42
CA ALA A 303 -4.06 -9.44 22.38
C ALA A 303 -5.52 -9.70 22.77
N THR A 304 -6.31 -8.65 22.97
CA THR A 304 -7.74 -8.76 23.28
C THR A 304 -8.61 -9.08 22.06
N GLY A 305 -8.13 -8.70 20.85
CA GLY A 305 -8.83 -8.85 19.57
C GLY A 305 -8.54 -10.13 18.79
N LEU A 306 -7.79 -11.10 19.33
CA LEU A 306 -7.35 -12.31 18.60
C LEU A 306 -8.49 -13.07 17.92
N GLY A 307 -9.65 -13.19 18.56
CA GLY A 307 -10.82 -13.82 17.97
C GLY A 307 -11.34 -13.09 16.73
N GLY A 308 -11.41 -11.76 16.80
CA GLY A 308 -11.81 -10.91 15.68
C GLY A 308 -10.77 -10.96 14.54
N ILE A 309 -9.48 -10.95 14.86
CA ILE A 309 -8.38 -11.07 13.89
C ILE A 309 -8.47 -12.40 13.15
N ALA A 310 -8.60 -13.52 13.87
CA ALA A 310 -8.72 -14.85 13.28
C ALA A 310 -9.98 -14.97 12.40
N ALA A 311 -11.10 -14.41 12.85
CA ALA A 311 -12.35 -14.41 12.10
C ALA A 311 -12.26 -13.56 10.83
N PHE A 312 -11.73 -12.33 10.89
CA PHE A 312 -11.51 -11.51 9.68
C PHE A 312 -10.54 -12.18 8.70
N PHE A 313 -9.46 -12.78 9.21
CA PHE A 313 -8.53 -13.53 8.37
C PHE A 313 -9.24 -14.68 7.65
N ALA A 314 -10.04 -15.48 8.38
CA ALA A 314 -10.80 -16.56 7.80
C ALA A 314 -11.84 -16.06 6.80
N VAL A 315 -12.60 -15.00 7.12
CA VAL A 315 -13.57 -14.37 6.21
C VAL A 315 -12.90 -13.91 4.92
N LYS A 316 -11.77 -13.19 5.01
CA LYS A 316 -11.04 -12.70 3.84
C LYS A 316 -10.57 -13.85 2.96
N VAL A 317 -9.85 -14.82 3.53
CA VAL A 317 -9.30 -15.94 2.76
C VAL A 317 -10.42 -16.79 2.15
N THR A 318 -11.46 -17.11 2.91
CA THR A 318 -12.62 -17.88 2.41
C THR A 318 -13.35 -17.13 1.29
N ALA A 319 -13.59 -15.83 1.45
CA ALA A 319 -14.23 -15.01 0.42
C ALA A 319 -13.41 -14.96 -0.87
N LYS A 320 -12.06 -14.87 -0.77
CA LYS A 320 -11.15 -14.95 -1.93
C LYS A 320 -11.23 -16.35 -2.59
N ILE A 321 -11.25 -17.43 -1.81
CA ILE A 321 -11.38 -18.79 -2.34
C ILE A 321 -12.72 -18.93 -3.05
N LEU A 322 -13.83 -18.58 -2.41
CA LEU A 322 -15.17 -18.73 -2.99
C LEU A 322 -15.40 -17.83 -4.21
N GLY A 323 -14.74 -16.68 -4.26
CA GLY A 323 -14.83 -15.75 -5.39
C GLY A 323 -13.86 -16.08 -6.52
N VAL A 324 -12.57 -16.04 -6.24
CA VAL A 324 -11.52 -16.08 -7.25
C VAL A 324 -11.33 -17.47 -7.86
N TRP A 325 -11.34 -18.51 -7.03
CA TRP A 325 -11.08 -19.88 -7.49
C TRP A 325 -12.08 -20.37 -8.55
N PRO A 326 -13.42 -20.23 -8.41
CA PRO A 326 -14.36 -20.64 -9.44
C PRO A 326 -14.17 -19.88 -10.76
N VAL A 327 -13.85 -18.57 -10.67
CA VAL A 327 -13.60 -17.74 -11.86
C VAL A 327 -12.33 -18.21 -12.57
N ALA A 328 -11.24 -18.48 -11.82
CA ALA A 328 -10.01 -19.03 -12.39
C ALA A 328 -10.29 -20.39 -13.11
N ARG A 329 -11.09 -21.26 -12.49
CA ARG A 329 -11.49 -22.54 -13.12
C ARG A 329 -12.36 -22.35 -14.37
N ALA A 330 -13.22 -21.33 -14.40
CA ALA A 330 -14.02 -20.98 -15.58
C ALA A 330 -13.16 -20.53 -16.76
N PHE A 331 -12.01 -19.86 -16.49
CA PHE A 331 -10.99 -19.55 -17.49
C PHE A 331 -10.05 -20.71 -17.82
N ARG A 332 -10.38 -21.94 -17.39
CA ARG A 332 -9.66 -23.19 -17.67
C ARG A 332 -8.26 -23.31 -17.06
N PHE A 333 -7.92 -22.54 -16.04
CA PHE A 333 -6.70 -22.77 -15.29
C PHE A 333 -6.75 -24.13 -14.60
N SER A 334 -5.60 -24.80 -14.49
CA SER A 334 -5.48 -26.04 -13.70
C SER A 334 -5.89 -25.80 -12.24
N ALA A 335 -6.23 -26.86 -11.51
CA ALA A 335 -6.55 -26.70 -10.07
C ALA A 335 -5.37 -26.11 -9.28
N ARG A 336 -4.14 -26.48 -9.64
CA ARG A 336 -2.91 -25.99 -9.02
C ARG A 336 -2.71 -24.50 -9.30
N ASP A 337 -2.85 -24.07 -10.53
CA ASP A 337 -2.74 -22.66 -10.93
C ASP A 337 -3.84 -21.81 -10.32
N ALA A 338 -5.08 -22.32 -10.29
CA ALA A 338 -6.19 -21.64 -9.66
C ALA A 338 -5.98 -21.46 -8.15
N ASN A 339 -5.40 -22.46 -7.46
CA ASN A 339 -5.03 -22.34 -6.04
C ASN A 339 -3.92 -21.28 -5.83
N TYR A 340 -2.86 -21.35 -6.66
CA TYR A 340 -1.77 -20.36 -6.59
C TYR A 340 -2.30 -18.94 -6.81
N LEU A 341 -3.04 -18.72 -7.91
CA LEU A 341 -3.65 -17.42 -8.25
C LEU A 341 -4.55 -16.92 -7.12
N THR A 342 -5.43 -17.78 -6.58
CA THR A 342 -6.35 -17.41 -5.50
C THR A 342 -5.61 -16.97 -4.23
N LEU A 343 -4.57 -17.69 -3.84
CA LEU A 343 -3.77 -17.36 -2.68
C LEU A 343 -2.95 -16.07 -2.90
N MET A 344 -2.39 -15.88 -4.10
CA MET A 344 -1.71 -14.64 -4.45
C MET A 344 -2.69 -13.45 -4.44
N MET A 345 -3.94 -13.64 -4.91
CA MET A 345 -4.98 -12.61 -4.84
C MET A 345 -5.51 -12.37 -3.41
N ALA A 346 -5.23 -13.25 -2.45
CA ALA A 346 -5.60 -13.07 -1.05
C ALA A 346 -4.61 -12.20 -0.25
N THR A 347 -3.44 -11.88 -0.82
CA THR A 347 -2.45 -11.02 -0.18
C THR A 347 -3.01 -9.61 0.00
N GLY A 348 -2.76 -8.98 1.14
CA GLY A 348 -3.14 -7.60 1.36
C GLY A 348 -2.01 -6.88 2.09
N LEU A 349 -1.70 -5.64 1.70
CA LEU A 349 -0.76 -4.81 2.45
C LEU A 349 -1.07 -3.33 2.22
N THR A 350 -0.69 -2.77 1.08
CA THR A 350 -0.67 -1.34 0.80
C THR A 350 -2.03 -0.67 0.99
N PHE A 351 -3.01 -1.03 0.16
CA PHE A 351 -4.33 -0.39 0.22
C PHE A 351 -5.16 -0.81 1.43
N GLY A 352 -4.90 -2.00 2.00
CA GLY A 352 -5.51 -2.40 3.26
C GLY A 352 -5.08 -1.51 4.42
N THR A 353 -3.79 -1.15 4.47
CA THR A 353 -3.25 -0.21 5.46
C THR A 353 -3.73 1.23 5.19
N ILE A 354 -3.75 1.68 3.91
CA ILE A 354 -4.26 3.01 3.53
C ILE A 354 -5.72 3.17 3.98
N SER A 355 -6.58 2.21 3.65
CA SER A 355 -8.01 2.27 3.99
C SER A 355 -8.25 2.22 5.49
N SER A 356 -7.49 1.39 6.21
CA SER A 356 -7.59 1.30 7.68
C SER A 356 -7.13 2.60 8.34
N LEU A 357 -6.02 3.18 7.88
CA LEU A 357 -5.51 4.45 8.41
C LEU A 357 -6.48 5.61 8.10
N TYR A 358 -7.04 5.64 6.90
CA TYR A 358 -8.11 6.57 6.56
C TYR A 358 -9.28 6.46 7.51
N GLY A 359 -9.75 5.24 7.79
CA GLY A 359 -10.84 5.00 8.73
C GLY A 359 -10.53 5.52 10.14
N LEU A 360 -9.30 5.33 10.62
CA LEU A 360 -8.87 5.80 11.93
C LEU A 360 -8.74 7.33 11.98
N THR A 361 -8.09 7.94 11.01
CA THR A 361 -7.87 9.40 10.98
C THR A 361 -9.14 10.21 10.81
N HIS A 362 -10.16 9.63 10.14
CA HIS A 362 -11.49 10.23 10.00
C HIS A 362 -12.50 9.77 11.06
N HIS A 363 -12.04 9.05 12.10
CA HIS A 363 -12.87 8.58 13.20
C HIS A 363 -14.04 7.66 12.78
N TYR A 364 -13.92 6.96 11.64
CA TYR A 364 -14.87 5.93 11.23
C TYR A 364 -14.65 4.62 11.98
N ILE A 365 -13.41 4.34 12.38
CA ILE A 365 -13.01 3.20 13.22
C ILE A 365 -12.19 3.69 14.40
N ASP A 366 -12.22 2.92 15.49
CA ASP A 366 -11.40 3.15 16.67
C ASP A 366 -10.02 2.45 16.57
N GLN A 367 -9.18 2.68 17.58
CA GLN A 367 -7.84 2.10 17.67
C GLN A 367 -7.82 0.58 17.69
N ALA A 368 -8.80 -0.06 18.35
CA ALA A 368 -8.89 -1.51 18.45
C ALA A 368 -9.29 -2.12 17.11
N GLN A 369 -10.26 -1.52 16.42
CA GLN A 369 -10.69 -1.88 15.09
C GLN A 369 -9.55 -1.71 14.07
N TYR A 370 -8.84 -0.59 14.13
CA TYR A 370 -7.64 -0.34 13.32
C TYR A 370 -6.59 -1.42 13.53
N SER A 371 -6.23 -1.69 14.79
CA SER A 371 -5.24 -2.72 15.14
C SER A 371 -5.63 -4.09 14.63
N THR A 372 -6.92 -4.44 14.74
CA THR A 372 -7.48 -5.68 14.19
C THR A 372 -7.29 -5.74 12.68
N LEU A 373 -7.73 -4.72 11.93
CA LEU A 373 -7.67 -4.71 10.46
C LEU A 373 -6.22 -4.76 9.95
N VAL A 374 -5.33 -3.93 10.51
CA VAL A 374 -3.91 -3.89 10.06
C VAL A 374 -3.21 -5.20 10.39
N THR A 375 -3.49 -5.82 11.54
CA THR A 375 -2.93 -7.14 11.88
C THR A 375 -3.37 -8.21 10.87
N VAL A 376 -4.65 -8.22 10.47
CA VAL A 376 -5.15 -9.14 9.42
C VAL A 376 -4.47 -8.85 8.08
N VAL A 377 -4.28 -7.58 7.73
CA VAL A 377 -3.58 -7.16 6.51
C VAL A 377 -2.15 -7.72 6.50
N ILE A 378 -1.40 -7.59 7.61
CA ILE A 378 -0.05 -8.15 7.76
C ILE A 378 -0.07 -9.69 7.62
N LEU A 379 -0.97 -10.37 8.32
CA LEU A 379 -1.09 -11.83 8.25
C LEU A 379 -1.41 -12.31 6.83
N THR A 380 -2.28 -11.60 6.11
CA THR A 380 -2.62 -11.96 4.73
C THR A 380 -1.50 -11.65 3.73
N ALA A 381 -0.58 -10.76 4.03
CA ALA A 381 0.62 -10.57 3.21
C ALA A 381 1.59 -11.76 3.32
N ILE A 382 1.62 -12.45 4.45
CA ILE A 382 2.58 -13.52 4.75
C ILE A 382 1.98 -14.91 4.48
N VAL A 383 0.89 -15.26 5.17
CA VAL A 383 0.40 -16.65 5.23
C VAL A 383 -0.04 -17.19 3.87
N PRO A 384 -0.92 -16.52 3.10
CA PRO A 384 -1.34 -17.02 1.79
C PRO A 384 -0.16 -17.10 0.81
N THR A 385 0.77 -16.15 0.87
CA THR A 385 1.96 -16.11 0.01
C THR A 385 2.87 -17.31 0.25
N LEU A 386 3.17 -17.62 1.51
CA LEU A 386 3.97 -18.79 1.87
C LEU A 386 3.30 -20.11 1.44
N ILE A 387 1.98 -20.23 1.65
CA ILE A 387 1.22 -21.42 1.23
C ILE A 387 1.24 -21.56 -0.30
N ALA A 388 1.04 -20.46 -1.03
CA ALA A 388 1.06 -20.45 -2.49
C ALA A 388 2.41 -20.95 -3.03
N GLN A 389 3.51 -20.43 -2.51
CA GLN A 389 4.86 -20.80 -2.94
C GLN A 389 5.24 -22.22 -2.55
N ALA A 390 4.92 -22.64 -1.31
CA ALA A 390 5.32 -23.95 -0.80
C ALA A 390 4.57 -25.13 -1.48
N PHE A 391 3.27 -24.96 -1.78
CA PHE A 391 2.42 -26.08 -2.19
C PHE A 391 1.89 -26.00 -3.62
N PHE A 392 1.80 -24.80 -4.20
CA PHE A 392 1.09 -24.60 -5.48
C PHE A 392 1.92 -23.92 -6.56
N HIS A 393 3.25 -23.76 -6.36
CA HIS A 393 4.11 -23.08 -7.33
C HIS A 393 3.98 -23.68 -8.75
N PRO A 394 3.67 -22.87 -9.80
CA PRO A 394 3.37 -23.35 -11.14
C PRO A 394 4.66 -23.48 -11.98
N HIS A 395 5.49 -24.50 -11.74
CA HIS A 395 6.79 -24.73 -12.40
C HIS A 395 6.69 -24.84 -13.92
N HIS A 396 5.61 -25.41 -14.45
CA HIS A 396 5.45 -25.62 -15.89
C HIS A 396 5.54 -24.35 -16.74
N TYR A 397 5.13 -23.18 -16.22
CA TYR A 397 5.31 -21.91 -16.94
C TYR A 397 6.77 -21.46 -17.06
N LEU A 398 7.68 -22.02 -16.27
CA LEU A 398 9.10 -21.73 -16.35
C LEU A 398 9.76 -22.61 -17.40
N GLU A 399 9.39 -23.91 -17.47
CA GLU A 399 9.90 -24.89 -18.41
C GLU A 399 9.54 -24.55 -19.86
N GLU A 400 8.28 -24.18 -20.15
CA GLU A 400 7.84 -23.70 -21.47
C GLU A 400 8.67 -22.51 -21.99
N GLY A 401 9.23 -21.69 -21.12
CA GLY A 401 10.07 -20.56 -21.50
C GLY A 401 11.49 -20.94 -21.87
N GLU A 402 12.05 -21.99 -21.29
CA GLU A 402 13.37 -22.50 -21.61
C GLU A 402 13.33 -23.28 -22.95
N GLU A 403 12.31 -24.08 -23.19
CA GLU A 403 12.11 -24.77 -24.46
C GLU A 403 11.94 -23.79 -25.63
N ALA A 404 11.13 -22.72 -25.47
CA ALA A 404 10.95 -21.70 -26.51
C ALA A 404 12.24 -20.91 -26.84
N VAL A 405 13.13 -20.72 -25.85
CA VAL A 405 14.44 -20.10 -26.05
C VAL A 405 15.40 -21.05 -26.76
N LEU A 406 15.38 -22.33 -26.42
CA LEU A 406 16.19 -23.36 -27.06
C LEU A 406 15.76 -23.60 -28.53
N GLU A 407 14.48 -23.60 -28.85
CA GLU A 407 13.98 -23.67 -30.22
C GLU A 407 14.40 -22.47 -31.07
N GLN A 408 14.42 -21.25 -30.50
CA GLN A 408 14.88 -20.05 -31.22
C GLN A 408 16.40 -20.00 -31.43
N THR A 409 17.19 -20.66 -30.55
CA THR A 409 18.64 -20.74 -30.68
C THR A 409 19.10 -21.87 -31.61
N HIS A 410 18.25 -22.83 -31.91
CA HIS A 410 18.51 -23.96 -32.81
C HIS A 410 17.74 -23.90 -34.14
N ALA A 411 17.03 -22.79 -34.41
CA ALA A 411 16.48 -22.55 -35.75
C ALA A 411 17.61 -22.18 -36.71
N PRO A 412 17.76 -22.86 -37.88
CA PRO A 412 18.86 -22.72 -38.81
C PRO A 412 18.89 -21.35 -39.53
#